data_02f6921dca0c22d5fd5a602554b64002
#
_entry.id   02f6921dca0c22d5fd5a602554b64002
#
_cell.length_a   1.000
_cell.length_b   1.000
_cell.length_c   1.000
_cell.angle_alpha   90.00
_cell.angle_beta   90.00
_cell.angle_gamma   90.00
#
_symmetry.space_group_name_H-M   'P 1'
#
loop_
_entity.id
_entity.type
_entity.pdbx_description
1 polymer ?
#
loop_
_entity_poly.entity_id
_entity_poly.type
_entity_poly.pdbx_seq_one_letter_code
_entity_poly.pdbx_strand_id
1 'polypeptide(L)'
;MTGLGRLRCVGLIGVLALAFAGGALAARVEVADELARLAEVHGFEVRGLAETQGGWGRIDGGDLRRQLRSLLTDYDYVIVAAPDGAIVRVIILGEKTAWTPPLPPPSTSQAAKAEIALPTTRKGSQRAVKASLEGVRGQRLEQQLLIDTGADFLVLPRSLLGSLGIGPQGLRNQEVQTANGQVTAKVGRLPGLWLDQERVADVEAAFIDDEMLGGNALLGMSVLGRYRMTIDDERNELRLIGR
;
A
#
# COMPACT_ATOMS: atom_id res chain seq x y z
N MET A 1 90.70 2.87 40.02
CA MET A 1 90.40 4.06 39.21
C MET A 1 89.34 3.66 38.20
N THR A 2 88.12 3.94 38.53
CA THR A 2 87.09 4.66 37.88
C THR A 2 86.73 4.34 36.43
N GLY A 3 85.53 3.83 36.20
CA GLY A 3 84.92 3.76 34.88
C GLY A 3 83.47 3.22 34.94
N LEU A 4 82.49 4.08 35.26
CA LEU A 4 81.08 3.78 35.20
C LEU A 4 80.61 3.53 33.76
N GLY A 5 80.06 2.37 33.48
CA GLY A 5 79.35 2.06 32.21
C GLY A 5 77.92 1.86 32.46
N ARG A 6 77.07 2.80 31.93
CA ARG A 6 75.61 2.86 32.08
C ARG A 6 75.00 1.72 31.27
N LEU A 7 74.25 0.86 31.94
CA LEU A 7 73.37 -0.12 31.37
C LEU A 7 72.05 0.58 30.87
N ARG A 8 71.81 0.61 29.56
CA ARG A 8 70.54 1.06 28.96
C ARG A 8 69.59 -0.11 28.87
N CYS A 9 68.55 -0.12 29.71
CA CYS A 9 67.42 -0.98 29.55
C CYS A 9 66.62 -0.53 28.32
N VAL A 10 66.55 -1.35 27.27
CA VAL A 10 65.61 -1.19 26.18
C VAL A 10 64.31 -1.93 26.58
N GLY A 11 63.33 -1.17 26.97
CA GLY A 11 61.99 -1.70 27.24
C GLY A 11 61.29 -2.11 25.93
N LEU A 12 60.99 -3.38 25.81
CA LEU A 12 60.20 -3.96 24.74
C LEU A 12 58.72 -3.63 25.03
N ILE A 13 58.17 -2.60 24.35
CA ILE A 13 56.75 -2.30 24.40
C ILE A 13 56.03 -3.28 23.47
N GLY A 14 55.42 -4.30 24.09
CA GLY A 14 54.52 -5.20 23.38
C GLY A 14 53.23 -4.46 23.00
N VAL A 15 53.06 -4.19 21.70
CA VAL A 15 51.80 -3.71 21.15
C VAL A 15 50.81 -4.86 21.12
N LEU A 16 49.90 -4.86 22.09
CA LEU A 16 48.75 -5.78 22.10
C LEU A 16 47.74 -5.23 21.10
N ALA A 17 47.72 -5.80 19.87
CA ALA A 17 46.70 -5.53 18.89
C ALA A 17 45.38 -6.17 19.36
N LEU A 18 44.51 -5.37 19.99
CA LEU A 18 43.11 -5.75 20.16
C LEU A 18 42.44 -5.69 18.77
N ALA A 19 42.17 -6.84 18.21
CA ALA A 19 41.30 -7.00 17.08
C ALA A 19 39.85 -6.67 17.56
N PHE A 20 39.41 -5.44 17.38
CA PHE A 20 37.99 -5.11 17.44
C PHE A 20 37.31 -5.80 16.27
N ALA A 21 36.57 -6.87 16.54
CA ALA A 21 35.56 -7.41 15.67
C ALA A 21 34.46 -6.34 15.57
N GLY A 22 34.56 -5.49 14.55
CA GLY A 22 33.56 -4.46 14.25
C GLY A 22 32.26 -5.11 13.77
N GLY A 23 31.38 -5.46 14.70
CA GLY A 23 29.97 -5.52 14.40
C GLY A 23 29.55 -4.09 14.06
N ALA A 24 29.13 -3.84 12.82
CA ALA A 24 28.59 -2.55 12.42
C ALA A 24 27.33 -2.30 13.25
N LEU A 25 27.48 -1.59 14.35
CA LEU A 25 26.35 -0.99 15.09
C LEU A 25 25.71 -0.01 14.12
N ALA A 26 24.47 -0.30 13.70
CA ALA A 26 23.67 0.63 12.91
C ALA A 26 23.64 1.98 13.65
N ALA A 27 24.22 3.00 13.02
CA ALA A 27 24.29 4.33 13.63
C ALA A 27 22.86 4.91 13.70
N ARG A 28 22.49 5.43 14.86
CA ARG A 28 21.25 6.18 15.02
C ARG A 28 21.50 7.59 14.52
N VAL A 29 20.71 8.04 13.54
CA VAL A 29 20.87 9.33 12.85
C VAL A 29 19.57 10.11 12.89
N GLU A 30 19.62 11.44 12.78
CA GLU A 30 18.43 12.23 12.55
C GLU A 30 17.93 11.99 11.12
N VAL A 31 16.62 11.70 11.00
CA VAL A 31 16.05 11.26 9.72
C VAL A 31 16.07 12.38 8.68
N ALA A 32 15.75 13.62 9.07
CA ALA A 32 15.72 14.75 8.16
C ALA A 32 17.11 15.04 7.55
N ASP A 33 18.14 15.09 8.41
CA ASP A 33 19.52 15.37 7.96
C ASP A 33 20.06 14.27 7.06
N GLU A 34 19.86 13.03 7.44
CA GLU A 34 20.37 11.90 6.69
C GLU A 34 19.62 11.71 5.36
N LEU A 35 18.29 11.95 5.35
CA LEU A 35 17.50 11.91 4.12
C LEU A 35 17.90 13.01 3.14
N ALA A 36 18.17 14.22 3.64
CA ALA A 36 18.70 15.34 2.83
C ALA A 36 20.09 15.00 2.24
N ARG A 37 20.98 14.42 3.06
CA ARG A 37 22.30 13.97 2.61
C ARG A 37 22.22 12.90 1.52
N LEU A 38 21.34 11.89 1.69
CA LEU A 38 21.13 10.84 0.69
C LEU A 38 20.57 11.43 -0.61
N ALA A 39 19.65 12.40 -0.51
CA ALA A 39 19.08 13.07 -1.67
C ALA A 39 20.15 13.82 -2.47
N GLU A 40 21.04 14.53 -1.79
CA GLU A 40 22.16 15.25 -2.44
C GLU A 40 23.16 14.29 -3.11
N VAL A 41 23.55 13.21 -2.40
CA VAL A 41 24.54 12.24 -2.89
C VAL A 41 24.00 11.44 -4.09
N HIS A 42 22.73 11.10 -4.09
CA HIS A 42 22.13 10.22 -5.12
C HIS A 42 21.25 10.96 -6.13
N GLY A 43 21.06 12.28 -5.99
CA GLY A 43 20.40 13.14 -6.97
C GLY A 43 18.89 12.93 -7.07
N PHE A 44 18.18 12.64 -5.97
CA PHE A 44 16.73 12.53 -5.96
C PHE A 44 16.05 13.68 -5.18
N GLU A 45 14.79 14.00 -5.54
CA GLU A 45 13.98 15.01 -4.84
C GLU A 45 13.32 14.43 -3.59
N VAL A 46 13.26 15.19 -2.49
CA VAL A 46 12.49 14.83 -1.29
C VAL A 46 11.33 15.82 -1.11
N ARG A 47 10.12 15.30 -0.91
CA ARG A 47 8.94 16.08 -0.51
C ARG A 47 8.46 15.64 0.86
N GLY A 48 8.00 16.59 1.66
CA GLY A 48 7.56 16.33 3.03
C GLY A 48 8.72 16.14 4.02
N LEU A 49 9.92 16.66 3.73
CA LEU A 49 11.08 16.56 4.62
C LEU A 49 10.79 17.12 6.03
N ALA A 50 9.94 18.14 6.12
CA ALA A 50 9.53 18.75 7.41
C ALA A 50 8.85 17.75 8.36
N GLU A 51 8.19 16.74 7.82
CA GLU A 51 7.51 15.69 8.59
C GLU A 51 8.50 14.74 9.30
N THR A 52 9.79 14.82 8.97
CA THR A 52 10.83 13.96 9.57
C THR A 52 11.71 14.71 10.58
N GLN A 53 11.45 16.00 10.85
CA GLN A 53 12.23 16.81 11.78
C GLN A 53 12.12 16.29 13.22
N GLY A 54 13.28 16.14 13.88
CA GLY A 54 13.36 15.61 15.24
C GLY A 54 13.16 14.09 15.34
N GLY A 55 12.90 13.40 14.24
CA GLY A 55 12.81 11.96 14.17
C GLY A 55 14.17 11.27 14.11
N TRP A 56 14.29 10.10 14.74
CA TRP A 56 15.52 9.31 14.79
C TRP A 56 15.34 7.98 14.11
N GLY A 57 16.18 7.72 13.11
CA GLY A 57 16.20 6.46 12.36
C GLY A 57 17.48 5.67 12.51
N ARG A 58 17.53 4.51 11.88
CA ARG A 58 18.73 3.71 11.71
C ARG A 58 19.08 3.64 10.24
N ILE A 59 20.36 3.64 9.94
CA ILE A 59 20.83 3.40 8.59
C ILE A 59 21.60 2.08 8.56
N ASP A 60 21.12 1.17 7.73
CA ASP A 60 21.80 -0.08 7.45
C ASP A 60 22.64 0.08 6.19
N GLY A 61 23.81 -0.56 6.15
CA GLY A 61 24.60 -0.63 4.93
C GLY A 61 23.85 -1.36 3.81
N GLY A 62 24.15 -0.99 2.56
CA GLY A 62 23.55 -1.61 1.38
C GLY A 62 23.20 -0.61 0.29
N ASP A 63 22.33 -1.03 -0.63
CA ASP A 63 21.85 -0.15 -1.69
C ASP A 63 20.95 0.98 -1.15
N LEU A 64 20.76 2.03 -1.95
CA LEU A 64 19.96 3.20 -1.58
C LEU A 64 18.53 2.82 -1.13
N ARG A 65 17.90 1.83 -1.77
CA ARG A 65 16.54 1.39 -1.41
C ARG A 65 16.50 0.76 -0.02
N ARG A 66 17.55 0.04 0.35
CA ARG A 66 17.67 -0.57 1.67
C ARG A 66 17.93 0.48 2.74
N GLN A 67 18.82 1.44 2.45
CA GLN A 67 19.10 2.56 3.34
C GLN A 67 17.84 3.40 3.60
N LEU A 68 17.09 3.75 2.56
CA LEU A 68 15.82 4.47 2.71
C LEU A 68 14.78 3.68 3.52
N ARG A 69 14.68 2.37 3.32
CA ARG A 69 13.75 1.52 4.10
C ARG A 69 14.10 1.47 5.58
N SER A 70 15.37 1.35 5.93
CA SER A 70 15.79 1.32 7.34
C SER A 70 15.67 2.69 8.00
N LEU A 71 16.03 3.77 7.28
CA LEU A 71 15.92 5.14 7.76
C LEU A 71 14.48 5.57 8.01
N LEU A 72 13.57 5.21 7.09
CA LEU A 72 12.16 5.61 7.10
C LEU A 72 11.23 4.53 7.70
N THR A 73 11.76 3.66 8.56
CA THR A 73 10.97 2.57 9.17
C THR A 73 9.73 3.07 9.90
N ASP A 74 9.83 4.23 10.56
CA ASP A 74 8.77 4.83 11.36
C ASP A 74 7.95 5.89 10.60
N TYR A 75 8.12 5.97 9.26
CA TYR A 75 7.41 6.91 8.40
C TYR A 75 6.64 6.21 7.30
N ASP A 76 5.50 6.79 6.93
CA ASP A 76 4.79 6.46 5.70
C ASP A 76 5.40 7.27 4.56
N TYR A 77 5.82 6.58 3.50
CA TYR A 77 6.49 7.22 2.38
C TYR A 77 6.25 6.50 1.04
N VAL A 78 6.47 7.22 -0.05
CA VAL A 78 6.41 6.71 -1.43
C VAL A 78 7.74 6.95 -2.12
N ILE A 79 8.29 5.91 -2.76
CA ILE A 79 9.48 6.03 -3.62
C ILE A 79 9.01 6.03 -5.08
N VAL A 80 9.31 7.10 -5.80
CA VAL A 80 9.09 7.21 -7.24
C VAL A 80 10.40 6.87 -7.95
N ALA A 81 10.35 5.87 -8.83
CA ALA A 81 11.49 5.45 -9.62
C ALA A 81 11.26 5.72 -11.11
N ALA A 82 12.33 6.03 -11.84
CA ALA A 82 12.35 6.12 -13.30
C ALA A 82 12.29 4.69 -13.92
N PRO A 83 12.02 4.58 -15.23
CA PRO A 83 11.94 3.28 -15.92
C PRO A 83 13.23 2.43 -15.85
N ASP A 84 14.37 3.07 -15.66
CA ASP A 84 15.68 2.43 -15.46
C ASP A 84 15.91 1.95 -14.02
N GLY A 85 14.93 2.17 -13.12
CA GLY A 85 14.98 1.79 -11.72
C GLY A 85 15.66 2.80 -10.79
N ALA A 86 16.18 3.92 -11.32
CA ALA A 86 16.76 5.00 -10.51
C ALA A 86 15.68 5.68 -9.67
N ILE A 87 15.99 5.99 -8.40
CA ILE A 87 15.07 6.76 -7.55
C ILE A 87 15.13 8.22 -7.96
N VAL A 88 13.99 8.79 -8.35
CA VAL A 88 13.88 10.21 -8.75
C VAL A 88 13.22 11.06 -7.66
N ARG A 89 12.40 10.46 -6.81
CA ARG A 89 11.73 11.20 -5.74
C ARG A 89 11.35 10.29 -4.57
N VAL A 90 11.43 10.83 -3.36
CA VAL A 90 10.89 10.26 -2.13
C VAL A 90 9.88 11.25 -1.56
N ILE A 91 8.67 10.79 -1.27
CA ILE A 91 7.58 11.60 -0.71
C ILE A 91 7.27 11.05 0.68
N ILE A 92 7.47 11.88 1.71
CA ILE A 92 7.10 11.55 3.09
C ILE A 92 5.65 11.99 3.30
N LEU A 93 4.85 11.08 3.83
CA LEU A 93 3.42 11.29 4.09
C LEU A 93 3.12 11.60 5.57
N GLY A 94 4.10 11.34 6.45
CA GLY A 94 4.01 11.55 7.90
C GLY A 94 4.64 10.40 8.69
N GLU A 95 4.65 10.52 10.02
CA GLU A 95 5.06 9.42 10.88
C GLU A 95 4.04 8.28 10.81
N LYS A 96 4.53 7.03 10.78
CA LYS A 96 3.66 5.88 11.00
C LYS A 96 3.03 6.02 12.38
N THR A 97 1.76 6.29 12.38
CA THR A 97 0.98 6.18 13.61
C THR A 97 1.09 4.73 14.07
N ALA A 98 1.86 4.48 15.14
CA ALA A 98 1.91 3.16 15.74
C ALA A 98 0.47 2.74 16.02
N TRP A 99 -0.04 1.79 15.24
CA TRP A 99 -1.34 1.20 15.52
C TRP A 99 -1.20 0.41 16.83
N THR A 100 -1.40 1.10 17.94
CA THR A 100 -1.64 0.45 19.23
C THR A 100 -3.08 -0.03 19.17
N PRO A 101 -3.36 -1.34 19.27
CA PRO A 101 -4.74 -1.79 19.39
C PRO A 101 -5.36 -1.03 20.57
N PRO A 102 -6.46 -0.31 20.39
CA PRO A 102 -7.13 0.29 21.53
C PRO A 102 -7.55 -0.82 22.46
N LEU A 103 -7.19 -0.70 23.74
CA LEU A 103 -7.87 -1.44 24.82
C LEU A 103 -9.38 -1.24 24.61
N PRO A 104 -10.21 -2.29 24.70
CA PRO A 104 -11.64 -2.14 24.49
C PRO A 104 -12.16 -1.05 25.45
N PRO A 105 -12.77 0.03 24.95
CA PRO A 105 -13.35 1.04 25.80
C PRO A 105 -14.53 0.44 26.57
N PRO A 106 -14.79 0.90 27.81
CA PRO A 106 -16.04 0.58 28.48
C PRO A 106 -17.19 1.08 27.58
N SER A 107 -18.15 0.21 27.37
CA SER A 107 -19.30 0.36 26.48
C SER A 107 -19.99 1.70 26.66
N THR A 108 -19.74 2.63 25.72
CA THR A 108 -20.61 3.77 25.47
C THR A 108 -20.83 3.81 23.96
N SER A 109 -22.07 3.64 23.58
CA SER A 109 -22.61 3.61 22.23
C SER A 109 -22.14 4.81 21.38
N GLN A 110 -21.03 4.64 20.65
CA GLN A 110 -20.79 5.34 19.40
C GLN A 110 -20.71 4.27 18.32
N ALA A 111 -21.58 4.39 17.33
CA ALA A 111 -21.69 3.42 16.23
C ALA A 111 -20.30 3.12 15.64
N ALA A 112 -19.75 1.97 15.99
CA ALA A 112 -18.55 1.42 15.37
C ALA A 112 -18.84 1.37 13.86
N LYS A 113 -18.04 2.06 13.05
CA LYS A 113 -18.10 1.89 11.61
C LYS A 113 -17.92 0.40 11.36
N ALA A 114 -18.95 -0.23 10.80
CA ALA A 114 -18.97 -1.68 10.60
C ALA A 114 -17.74 -2.11 9.80
N GLU A 115 -16.96 -2.99 10.38
CA GLU A 115 -15.89 -3.68 9.68
C GLU A 115 -16.53 -4.81 8.88
N ILE A 116 -16.30 -4.82 7.58
CA ILE A 116 -16.75 -5.88 6.68
C ILE A 116 -15.57 -6.82 6.46
N ALA A 117 -15.73 -8.08 6.79
CA ALA A 117 -14.75 -9.12 6.56
C ALA A 117 -15.28 -10.08 5.49
N LEU A 118 -14.66 -10.10 4.31
CA LEU A 118 -15.07 -10.90 3.17
C LEU A 118 -14.07 -12.01 2.91
N PRO A 119 -14.50 -13.28 2.83
CA PRO A 119 -13.63 -14.36 2.40
C PRO A 119 -13.19 -14.13 0.96
N THR A 120 -11.89 -14.28 0.70
CA THR A 120 -11.33 -14.18 -0.64
C THR A 120 -10.99 -15.53 -1.22
N THR A 121 -11.13 -15.65 -2.53
CA THR A 121 -10.67 -16.80 -3.32
C THR A 121 -9.50 -16.38 -4.18
N ARG A 122 -8.42 -17.16 -4.20
CA ARG A 122 -7.27 -16.89 -5.08
C ARG A 122 -7.60 -17.29 -6.50
N LYS A 123 -7.34 -16.39 -7.46
CA LYS A 123 -7.45 -16.63 -8.89
C LYS A 123 -6.15 -16.20 -9.58
N GLY A 124 -5.23 -17.13 -9.77
CA GLY A 124 -3.86 -16.83 -10.17
C GLY A 124 -3.13 -15.99 -9.12
N SER A 125 -2.60 -14.84 -9.52
CA SER A 125 -1.98 -13.85 -8.63
C SER A 125 -2.98 -12.88 -7.97
N GLN A 126 -4.25 -12.91 -8.39
CA GLN A 126 -5.28 -12.00 -7.93
C GLN A 126 -6.17 -12.64 -6.86
N ARG A 127 -6.91 -11.80 -6.15
CA ARG A 127 -7.91 -12.19 -5.16
C ARG A 127 -9.30 -11.78 -5.63
N ALA A 128 -10.28 -12.65 -5.41
CA ALA A 128 -11.67 -12.40 -5.73
C ALA A 128 -12.55 -12.53 -4.49
N VAL A 129 -13.60 -11.74 -4.44
CA VAL A 129 -14.67 -11.81 -3.42
C VAL A 129 -16.00 -12.11 -4.09
N LYS A 130 -16.92 -12.70 -3.34
CA LYS A 130 -18.33 -12.80 -3.73
C LYS A 130 -19.08 -11.56 -3.29
N ALA A 131 -19.89 -11.01 -4.15
CA ALA A 131 -20.76 -9.88 -3.87
C ALA A 131 -22.11 -10.07 -4.58
N SER A 132 -23.16 -9.38 -4.13
CA SER A 132 -24.45 -9.42 -4.81
C SER A 132 -24.77 -8.03 -5.39
N LEU A 133 -24.93 -7.99 -6.70
CA LEU A 133 -25.34 -6.81 -7.46
C LEU A 133 -26.84 -6.60 -7.27
N GLU A 134 -27.24 -5.39 -6.88
CA GLU A 134 -28.65 -5.02 -6.78
C GLU A 134 -29.11 -4.34 -8.05
N GLY A 135 -30.09 -4.92 -8.71
CA GLY A 135 -30.69 -4.36 -9.91
C GLY A 135 -31.80 -3.34 -9.60
N VAL A 136 -32.27 -2.65 -10.63
CA VAL A 136 -33.23 -1.54 -10.53
C VAL A 136 -34.59 -1.96 -9.90
N ARG A 137 -34.94 -3.24 -9.99
CA ARG A 137 -36.18 -3.78 -9.39
C ARG A 137 -35.93 -4.46 -8.05
N GLY A 138 -34.77 -4.25 -7.43
CA GLY A 138 -34.39 -4.88 -6.16
C GLY A 138 -33.95 -6.33 -6.26
N GLN A 139 -33.86 -6.91 -7.45
CA GLN A 139 -33.32 -8.26 -7.65
C GLN A 139 -31.85 -8.28 -7.32
N ARG A 140 -31.37 -9.39 -6.78
CA ARG A 140 -29.96 -9.60 -6.45
C ARG A 140 -29.36 -10.65 -7.35
N LEU A 141 -28.17 -10.35 -7.88
CA LEU A 141 -27.39 -11.23 -8.73
C LEU A 141 -26.02 -11.46 -8.09
N GLU A 142 -25.71 -12.68 -7.69
CA GLU A 142 -24.39 -13.01 -7.18
C GLU A 142 -23.34 -12.92 -8.27
N GLN A 143 -22.21 -12.29 -7.95
CA GLN A 143 -21.09 -12.14 -8.85
C GLN A 143 -19.77 -12.32 -8.09
N GLN A 144 -18.83 -13.02 -8.71
CA GLN A 144 -17.45 -13.04 -8.23
C GLN A 144 -16.69 -11.86 -8.84
N LEU A 145 -16.09 -11.04 -8.00
CA LEU A 145 -15.39 -9.82 -8.37
C LEU A 145 -13.92 -9.95 -8.02
N LEU A 146 -13.02 -9.71 -8.96
CA LEU A 146 -11.60 -9.56 -8.69
C LEU A 146 -11.34 -8.23 -7.99
N ILE A 147 -10.56 -8.22 -6.94
CA ILE A 147 -10.14 -7.00 -6.25
C ILE A 147 -9.13 -6.29 -7.15
N ASP A 148 -9.47 -5.10 -7.62
CA ASP A 148 -8.64 -4.32 -8.55
C ASP A 148 -8.62 -2.83 -8.16
N THR A 149 -7.55 -2.42 -7.47
CA THR A 149 -7.32 -1.02 -7.09
C THR A 149 -6.89 -0.13 -8.26
N GLY A 150 -6.57 -0.71 -9.41
CA GLY A 150 -6.25 0.01 -10.64
C GLY A 150 -7.47 0.35 -11.48
N ALA A 151 -8.65 -0.24 -11.18
CA ALA A 151 -9.89 0.07 -11.86
C ALA A 151 -10.65 1.20 -11.12
N ASP A 152 -11.03 2.27 -11.82
CA ASP A 152 -11.80 3.38 -11.24
C ASP A 152 -13.23 2.94 -10.88
N PHE A 153 -13.83 2.06 -11.67
CA PHE A 153 -15.21 1.62 -11.57
C PHE A 153 -15.34 0.18 -11.07
N LEU A 154 -16.52 -0.15 -10.55
CA LEU A 154 -17.00 -1.52 -10.56
C LEU A 154 -17.15 -1.95 -12.03
N VAL A 155 -16.36 -2.93 -12.51
CA VAL A 155 -16.39 -3.35 -13.91
C VAL A 155 -17.18 -4.64 -14.06
N LEU A 156 -18.18 -4.63 -14.91
CA LEU A 156 -19.13 -5.73 -15.09
C LEU A 156 -19.27 -6.11 -16.57
N PRO A 157 -19.56 -7.39 -16.87
CA PRO A 157 -19.95 -7.81 -18.20
C PRO A 157 -21.19 -7.09 -18.68
N ARG A 158 -21.20 -6.68 -19.95
CA ARG A 158 -22.35 -5.99 -20.56
C ARG A 158 -23.60 -6.87 -20.61
N SER A 159 -23.47 -8.15 -20.69
CA SER A 159 -24.57 -9.12 -20.63
C SER A 159 -25.42 -9.01 -19.36
N LEU A 160 -24.86 -8.48 -18.26
CA LEU A 160 -25.60 -8.33 -17.01
C LEU A 160 -26.61 -7.17 -16.99
N LEU A 161 -26.53 -6.23 -17.95
CA LEU A 161 -27.44 -5.07 -18.02
C LEU A 161 -28.92 -5.48 -18.00
N GLY A 162 -29.29 -6.48 -18.81
CA GLY A 162 -30.66 -6.98 -18.88
C GLY A 162 -31.14 -7.58 -17.55
N SER A 163 -30.30 -8.42 -16.93
CA SER A 163 -30.59 -9.06 -15.64
C SER A 163 -30.68 -8.06 -14.49
N LEU A 164 -29.93 -6.95 -14.56
CA LEU A 164 -29.96 -5.86 -13.59
C LEU A 164 -31.10 -4.85 -13.87
N GLY A 165 -31.81 -4.99 -15.00
CA GLY A 165 -32.89 -4.08 -15.39
C GLY A 165 -32.41 -2.68 -15.78
N ILE A 166 -31.14 -2.53 -16.14
CA ILE A 166 -30.53 -1.24 -16.51
C ILE A 166 -30.78 -1.00 -18.00
N GLY A 167 -31.62 -0.01 -18.30
CA GLY A 167 -31.91 0.40 -19.67
C GLY A 167 -30.91 1.40 -20.24
N PRO A 168 -30.98 1.65 -21.57
CA PRO A 168 -30.03 2.54 -22.25
C PRO A 168 -30.01 3.97 -21.72
N GLN A 169 -31.13 4.46 -21.18
CA GLN A 169 -31.28 5.83 -20.67
C GLN A 169 -30.44 6.08 -19.40
N GLY A 170 -30.08 5.02 -18.66
CA GLY A 170 -29.24 5.09 -17.46
C GLY A 170 -27.75 4.98 -17.74
N LEU A 171 -27.36 4.94 -19.02
CA LEU A 171 -25.99 4.64 -19.44
C LEU A 171 -25.41 5.78 -20.31
N ARG A 172 -24.15 6.13 -20.02
CA ARG A 172 -23.34 7.00 -20.87
C ARG A 172 -22.15 6.22 -21.49
N ASN A 173 -21.75 6.61 -22.68
CA ASN A 173 -20.50 6.09 -23.24
C ASN A 173 -19.32 6.81 -22.62
N GLN A 174 -18.31 6.06 -22.22
CA GLN A 174 -17.07 6.60 -21.68
C GLN A 174 -15.90 5.76 -22.15
N GLU A 175 -14.84 6.40 -22.58
CA GLU A 175 -13.59 5.69 -22.82
C GLU A 175 -12.92 5.39 -21.49
N VAL A 176 -12.56 4.14 -21.29
CA VAL A 176 -11.85 3.65 -20.10
C VAL A 176 -10.56 2.98 -20.53
N GLN A 177 -9.50 3.21 -19.77
CA GLN A 177 -8.22 2.55 -19.98
C GLN A 177 -8.28 1.17 -19.32
N THR A 178 -7.94 0.14 -20.08
CA THR A 178 -7.79 -1.22 -19.59
C THR A 178 -6.37 -1.73 -19.82
N ALA A 179 -6.02 -2.87 -19.26
CA ALA A 179 -4.73 -3.52 -19.50
C ALA A 179 -4.52 -3.85 -20.99
N ASN A 180 -5.61 -4.02 -21.76
CA ASN A 180 -5.59 -4.34 -23.20
C ASN A 180 -5.76 -3.11 -24.10
N GLY A 181 -5.68 -1.89 -23.55
CA GLY A 181 -5.84 -0.64 -24.28
C GLY A 181 -7.11 0.13 -23.90
N GLN A 182 -7.43 1.16 -24.68
CA GLN A 182 -8.65 1.95 -24.50
C GLN A 182 -9.85 1.22 -25.06
N VAL A 183 -10.95 1.22 -24.32
CA VAL A 183 -12.22 0.63 -24.71
C VAL A 183 -13.38 1.55 -24.38
N THR A 184 -14.42 1.53 -25.21
CA THR A 184 -15.65 2.26 -24.92
C THR A 184 -16.53 1.43 -23.97
N ALA A 185 -16.68 1.87 -22.74
CA ALA A 185 -17.58 1.27 -21.76
C ALA A 185 -18.93 1.98 -21.71
N LYS A 186 -19.96 1.26 -21.30
CA LYS A 186 -21.24 1.83 -20.88
C LYS A 186 -21.19 2.08 -19.39
N VAL A 187 -21.11 3.33 -18.97
CA VAL A 187 -21.03 3.69 -17.54
C VAL A 187 -22.41 4.09 -17.03
N GLY A 188 -22.81 3.53 -15.92
CA GLY A 188 -24.08 3.79 -15.25
C GLY A 188 -23.98 3.58 -13.73
N ARG A 189 -25.13 3.66 -13.05
CA ARG A 189 -25.22 3.49 -11.60
C ARG A 189 -26.01 2.24 -11.26
N LEU A 190 -25.43 1.40 -10.38
CA LEU A 190 -26.15 0.34 -9.70
C LEU A 190 -26.83 0.92 -8.45
N PRO A 191 -28.07 0.55 -8.16
CA PRO A 191 -28.75 0.92 -6.92
C PRO A 191 -27.99 0.48 -5.68
N GLY A 192 -27.35 -0.68 -5.73
CA GLY A 192 -26.54 -1.19 -4.64
C GLY A 192 -25.60 -2.34 -5.03
N LEU A 193 -24.59 -2.50 -4.20
CA LEU A 193 -23.72 -3.67 -4.15
C LEU A 193 -23.72 -4.18 -2.71
N TRP A 194 -23.99 -5.47 -2.52
CA TRP A 194 -23.95 -6.09 -1.21
C TRP A 194 -22.64 -6.83 -1.01
N LEU A 195 -21.90 -6.40 0.00
CA LEU A 195 -20.69 -7.02 0.49
C LEU A 195 -21.05 -7.76 1.78
N ASP A 196 -21.36 -9.04 1.67
CA ASP A 196 -21.99 -9.82 2.74
C ASP A 196 -23.33 -9.18 3.16
N GLN A 197 -23.43 -8.66 4.37
CA GLN A 197 -24.63 -8.01 4.90
C GLN A 197 -24.62 -6.48 4.73
N GLU A 198 -23.52 -5.91 4.29
CA GLU A 198 -23.38 -4.46 4.13
C GLU A 198 -23.77 -4.02 2.71
N ARG A 199 -24.68 -3.05 2.62
CA ARG A 199 -25.13 -2.49 1.36
C ARG A 199 -24.37 -1.22 1.02
N VAL A 200 -23.62 -1.26 -0.05
CA VAL A 200 -22.97 -0.09 -0.66
C VAL A 200 -23.93 0.50 -1.67
N ALA A 201 -24.57 1.61 -1.33
CA ALA A 201 -25.53 2.26 -2.23
C ALA A 201 -24.86 3.06 -3.34
N ASP A 202 -25.58 3.24 -4.45
CA ASP A 202 -25.24 4.18 -5.52
C ASP A 202 -23.82 3.98 -6.07
N VAL A 203 -23.57 2.80 -6.63
CA VAL A 203 -22.25 2.38 -7.12
C VAL A 203 -22.11 2.71 -8.60
N GLU A 204 -21.09 3.48 -8.97
CA GLU A 204 -20.73 3.68 -10.37
C GLU A 204 -20.11 2.40 -10.95
N ALA A 205 -20.67 1.94 -12.07
CA ALA A 205 -20.26 0.73 -12.75
C ALA A 205 -20.02 0.99 -14.24
N ALA A 206 -18.93 0.39 -14.74
CA ALA A 206 -18.61 0.33 -16.16
C ALA A 206 -18.94 -1.04 -16.72
N PHE A 207 -19.77 -1.08 -17.75
CA PHE A 207 -20.17 -2.31 -18.44
C PHE A 207 -19.36 -2.43 -19.72
N ILE A 208 -18.56 -3.47 -19.80
CA ILE A 208 -17.63 -3.75 -20.90
C ILE A 208 -18.05 -5.04 -21.58
N ASP A 209 -17.75 -5.20 -22.86
CA ASP A 209 -18.03 -6.42 -23.59
C ASP A 209 -17.39 -7.64 -22.94
N ASP A 210 -18.16 -8.69 -22.80
CA ASP A 210 -17.83 -9.90 -22.06
C ASP A 210 -16.51 -10.54 -22.53
N GLU A 211 -16.25 -10.51 -23.83
CA GLU A 211 -15.03 -11.05 -24.45
C GLU A 211 -13.78 -10.28 -23.96
N MET A 212 -13.90 -8.97 -23.76
CA MET A 212 -12.79 -8.14 -23.32
C MET A 212 -12.45 -8.32 -21.84
N LEU A 213 -13.41 -8.76 -21.03
CA LEU A 213 -13.22 -9.04 -19.61
C LEU A 213 -12.65 -10.44 -19.35
N GLY A 214 -12.61 -11.33 -20.35
CA GLY A 214 -12.14 -12.71 -20.16
C GLY A 214 -12.91 -13.46 -19.07
N GLY A 215 -14.18 -13.11 -18.87
CA GLY A 215 -15.05 -13.69 -17.84
C GLY A 215 -14.79 -13.14 -16.41
N ASN A 216 -14.06 -12.05 -16.27
CA ASN A 216 -13.75 -11.45 -14.97
C ASN A 216 -14.52 -10.14 -14.78
N ALA A 217 -15.26 -10.03 -13.69
CA ALA A 217 -15.76 -8.74 -13.19
C ALA A 217 -14.79 -8.20 -12.15
N LEU A 218 -14.67 -6.86 -12.03
CA LEU A 218 -13.67 -6.21 -11.16
C LEU A 218 -14.35 -5.36 -10.09
N LEU A 219 -13.87 -5.49 -8.85
CA LEU A 219 -14.24 -4.62 -7.74
C LEU A 219 -13.25 -3.46 -7.70
N GLY A 220 -13.63 -2.32 -8.27
CA GLY A 220 -12.77 -1.15 -8.41
C GLY A 220 -13.00 -0.07 -7.37
N MET A 221 -12.35 1.07 -7.57
CA MET A 221 -12.29 2.17 -6.61
C MET A 221 -13.61 2.91 -6.37
N SER A 222 -14.60 2.83 -7.27
CA SER A 222 -15.97 3.34 -7.01
C SER A 222 -16.60 2.71 -5.75
N VAL A 223 -16.12 1.53 -5.37
CA VAL A 223 -16.50 0.81 -4.14
C VAL A 223 -15.37 0.85 -3.11
N LEU A 224 -14.19 0.31 -3.46
CA LEU A 224 -13.05 0.17 -2.56
C LEU A 224 -12.58 1.51 -1.99
N GLY A 225 -12.69 2.59 -2.77
CA GLY A 225 -12.31 3.94 -2.36
C GLY A 225 -13.12 4.50 -1.19
N ARG A 226 -14.26 3.90 -0.86
CA ARG A 226 -15.11 4.27 0.29
C ARG A 226 -14.60 3.70 1.62
N TYR A 227 -13.61 2.81 1.55
CA TYR A 227 -13.13 2.04 2.70
C TYR A 227 -11.61 2.18 2.85
N ARG A 228 -11.14 1.96 4.07
CA ARG A 228 -9.78 1.54 4.32
C ARG A 228 -9.75 0.03 4.13
N MET A 229 -8.88 -0.45 3.25
CA MET A 229 -8.82 -1.83 2.82
C MET A 229 -7.56 -2.52 3.35
N THR A 230 -7.71 -3.76 3.82
CA THR A 230 -6.60 -4.66 4.16
C THR A 230 -6.87 -6.03 3.55
N ILE A 231 -5.89 -6.59 2.85
CA ILE A 231 -5.94 -7.97 2.36
C ILE A 231 -5.06 -8.82 3.27
N ASP A 232 -5.68 -9.78 3.96
CA ASP A 232 -5.00 -10.76 4.80
C ASP A 232 -4.82 -12.05 4.00
N ASP A 233 -3.61 -12.30 3.55
CA ASP A 233 -3.26 -13.46 2.73
C ASP A 233 -3.25 -14.76 3.54
N GLU A 234 -2.97 -14.71 4.84
CA GLU A 234 -2.93 -15.88 5.70
C GLU A 234 -4.33 -16.38 6.00
N ARG A 235 -5.27 -15.45 6.23
CA ARG A 235 -6.68 -15.76 6.51
C ARG A 235 -7.56 -15.86 5.27
N ASN A 236 -7.01 -15.51 4.10
CA ASN A 236 -7.77 -15.39 2.85
C ASN A 236 -8.98 -14.46 3.01
N GLU A 237 -8.74 -13.26 3.52
CA GLU A 237 -9.78 -12.32 3.90
C GLU A 237 -9.49 -10.91 3.38
N LEU A 238 -10.53 -10.25 2.89
CA LEU A 238 -10.54 -8.81 2.62
C LEU A 238 -11.28 -8.11 3.75
N ARG A 239 -10.61 -7.19 4.45
CA ARG A 239 -11.20 -6.33 5.48
C ARG A 239 -11.42 -4.93 4.96
N LEU A 240 -12.62 -4.42 5.17
CA LEU A 240 -13.04 -3.09 4.75
C LEU A 240 -13.60 -2.33 5.97
N ILE A 241 -13.01 -1.16 6.25
CA ILE A 241 -13.47 -0.27 7.32
C ILE A 241 -13.89 1.05 6.65
N GLY A 242 -15.14 1.48 6.85
CA GLY A 242 -15.65 2.72 6.29
C GLY A 242 -14.77 3.93 6.64
N ARG A 243 -14.54 4.83 5.69
CA ARG A 243 -13.82 6.08 5.88
C ARG A 243 -14.66 7.16 6.55
#